data_26a9f07cacef6ced4fdc2c47b484a2bc
#
_entry.id   26a9f07cacef6ced4fdc2c47b484a2bc
#
_cell.length_a   1.000
_cell.length_b   1.000
_cell.length_c   1.000
_cell.angle_alpha   90.00
_cell.angle_beta   90.00
_cell.angle_gamma   90.00
#
_symmetry.space_group_name_H-M   'P 1'
#
loop_
_entity.id
_entity.type
_entity.pdbx_description
1 polymer ?
#
loop_
_entity_poly.entity_id
_entity_poly.type
_entity_poly.pdbx_seq_one_letter_code
_entity_poly.pdbx_strand_id
1 'polypeptide(L)'
;MSQKYTYIKDLINGERAKDVFLIGDAQLRESRNGPFWNLRLQDNSGAVEAKIWSPLSQSFQSLEAGMFVVAGGLVGAYRDKPQLTVEFLNIIDPEVAGLDITDFLPSSVEKPEDMMQDLDYLIAEHMVHIPWKKFCRRVLKDETIHSKLLTATGAKTVHHAYVGGLLEHTLAVVRLCMSICDNYPEVDRQVVLAAAIFHDLGKAWELSGGLTNDYTDEGRLLGHIHIGVEVLEPFLQKAKDLDPKLKLHLKHLILSHHGEYEYGAPKRPKTPEAFILHFADNIDAKMNTIFAELGKLEGSDSNWTPYQRFLERYLYKAEKSPDNPSSKCELKKSEAQCSLPLKA
;
A
#
# COMPACT_ATOMS: atom_id res chain seq x y z
N MET A 1 -7.91 -26.65 -5.28
CA MET A 1 -7.58 -25.23 -5.25
C MET A 1 -8.71 -24.51 -5.94
N SER A 2 -9.43 -23.66 -5.23
CA SER A 2 -10.51 -22.83 -5.80
C SER A 2 -9.85 -21.61 -6.44
N GLN A 3 -9.56 -21.68 -7.72
CA GLN A 3 -8.97 -20.56 -8.46
C GLN A 3 -10.08 -19.55 -8.79
N LYS A 4 -9.82 -18.25 -8.59
CA LYS A 4 -10.71 -17.17 -9.00
C LYS A 4 -10.64 -16.99 -10.53
N TYR A 5 -11.80 -16.90 -11.18
CA TYR A 5 -11.92 -16.80 -12.64
C TYR A 5 -12.55 -15.49 -13.10
N THR A 6 -13.47 -14.93 -12.31
CA THR A 6 -14.23 -13.73 -12.68
C THR A 6 -13.88 -12.59 -11.71
N TYR A 7 -13.23 -11.57 -12.22
CA TYR A 7 -12.90 -10.36 -11.45
C TYR A 7 -13.98 -9.30 -11.60
N ILE A 8 -14.10 -8.43 -10.59
CA ILE A 8 -15.12 -7.38 -10.57
C ILE A 8 -14.99 -6.42 -11.76
N LYS A 9 -13.77 -6.10 -12.19
CA LYS A 9 -13.51 -5.28 -13.38
C LYS A 9 -14.07 -5.88 -14.68
N ASP A 10 -14.26 -7.20 -14.73
CA ASP A 10 -14.69 -7.94 -15.89
C ASP A 10 -16.21 -8.21 -15.90
N LEU A 11 -16.95 -7.69 -14.90
CA LEU A 11 -18.40 -7.85 -14.81
C LEU A 11 -19.11 -7.06 -15.92
N ILE A 12 -19.92 -7.75 -16.73
CA ILE A 12 -20.66 -7.19 -17.88
C ILE A 12 -22.13 -7.05 -17.50
N ASN A 13 -22.69 -5.87 -17.72
CA ASN A 13 -24.12 -5.61 -17.49
C ASN A 13 -24.99 -6.52 -18.37
N GLY A 14 -25.99 -7.16 -17.75
CA GLY A 14 -26.90 -8.12 -18.39
C GLY A 14 -26.41 -9.57 -18.35
N GLU A 15 -25.20 -9.84 -17.91
CA GLU A 15 -24.64 -11.19 -17.80
C GLU A 15 -24.76 -11.75 -16.39
N ARG A 16 -24.65 -13.08 -16.26
CA ARG A 16 -24.57 -13.77 -14.98
C ARG A 16 -23.13 -13.96 -14.57
N ALA A 17 -22.82 -13.57 -13.33
CA ALA A 17 -21.51 -13.80 -12.73
C ALA A 17 -21.64 -14.75 -11.53
N LYS A 18 -20.61 -15.57 -11.33
CA LYS A 18 -20.47 -16.43 -10.13
C LYS A 18 -18.98 -16.64 -9.86
N ASP A 19 -18.54 -16.18 -8.71
CA ASP A 19 -17.16 -16.40 -8.26
C ASP A 19 -17.06 -16.21 -6.74
N VAL A 20 -15.84 -16.31 -6.22
CA VAL A 20 -15.50 -15.97 -4.84
C VAL A 20 -15.30 -14.46 -4.74
N PHE A 21 -15.84 -13.85 -3.68
CA PHE A 21 -15.66 -12.44 -3.35
C PHE A 21 -15.41 -12.28 -1.85
N LEU A 22 -14.80 -11.18 -1.48
CA LEU A 22 -14.68 -10.73 -0.10
C LEU A 22 -15.81 -9.74 0.20
N ILE A 23 -16.49 -9.87 1.34
CA ILE A 23 -17.41 -8.85 1.82
C ILE A 23 -16.62 -7.71 2.42
N GLY A 24 -16.63 -6.53 1.79
CA GLY A 24 -16.02 -5.31 2.28
C GLY A 24 -16.92 -4.51 3.22
N ASP A 25 -18.25 -4.61 3.04
CA ASP A 25 -19.28 -4.03 3.92
C ASP A 25 -20.59 -4.82 3.79
N ALA A 26 -21.36 -4.89 4.86
CA ALA A 26 -22.66 -5.59 4.89
C ALA A 26 -23.65 -4.85 5.78
N GLN A 27 -24.81 -4.53 5.23
CA GLN A 27 -25.88 -3.84 5.94
C GLN A 27 -27.22 -4.50 5.68
N LEU A 28 -27.88 -4.97 6.73
CA LEU A 28 -29.27 -5.41 6.65
C LEU A 28 -30.19 -4.20 6.63
N ARG A 29 -31.08 -4.11 5.64
CA ARG A 29 -32.02 -3.01 5.45
C ARG A 29 -33.42 -3.55 5.20
N GLU A 30 -34.42 -2.72 5.46
CA GLU A 30 -35.83 -3.01 5.17
C GLU A 30 -36.27 -2.41 3.85
N SER A 31 -37.08 -3.16 3.12
CA SER A 31 -37.79 -2.70 1.91
C SER A 31 -39.26 -3.05 1.99
N ARG A 32 -40.05 -2.54 1.03
CA ARG A 32 -41.51 -2.89 0.94
C ARG A 32 -41.75 -4.40 0.76
N ASN A 33 -40.77 -5.12 0.22
CA ASN A 33 -40.84 -6.57 -0.06
C ASN A 33 -40.13 -7.42 1.01
N GLY A 34 -39.83 -6.85 2.18
CA GLY A 34 -39.11 -7.49 3.27
C GLY A 34 -37.64 -7.09 3.36
N PRO A 35 -36.92 -7.70 4.32
CA PRO A 35 -35.50 -7.37 4.57
C PRO A 35 -34.61 -7.76 3.39
N PHE A 36 -33.58 -6.96 3.16
CA PHE A 36 -32.56 -7.26 2.16
C PHE A 36 -31.16 -6.88 2.67
N TRP A 37 -30.15 -7.64 2.27
CA TRP A 37 -28.76 -7.29 2.50
C TRP A 37 -28.27 -6.40 1.39
N ASN A 38 -27.65 -5.28 1.77
CA ASN A 38 -26.84 -4.45 0.89
C ASN A 38 -25.38 -4.73 1.22
N LEU A 39 -24.68 -5.36 0.28
CA LEU A 39 -23.29 -5.77 0.43
C LEU A 39 -22.40 -4.93 -0.49
N ARG A 40 -21.17 -4.74 -0.07
CA ARG A 40 -20.07 -4.34 -0.93
C ARG A 40 -19.16 -5.55 -1.10
N LEU A 41 -19.24 -6.21 -2.25
CA LEU A 41 -18.33 -7.29 -2.61
C LEU A 41 -17.08 -6.71 -3.24
N GLN A 42 -15.93 -7.30 -2.94
CA GLN A 42 -14.64 -6.82 -3.45
C GLN A 42 -13.70 -7.96 -3.84
N ASP A 43 -12.78 -7.63 -4.74
CA ASP A 43 -11.57 -8.38 -5.06
C ASP A 43 -10.43 -7.40 -5.36
N ASN A 44 -9.25 -7.89 -5.75
CA ASN A 44 -8.09 -7.05 -6.04
C ASN A 44 -8.28 -6.11 -7.24
N SER A 45 -9.31 -6.35 -8.08
CA SER A 45 -9.62 -5.53 -9.25
C SER A 45 -10.61 -4.40 -8.97
N GLY A 46 -11.32 -4.43 -7.83
CA GLY A 46 -12.28 -3.42 -7.46
C GLY A 46 -13.35 -3.88 -6.48
N ALA A 47 -14.44 -3.11 -6.43
CA ALA A 47 -15.60 -3.42 -5.60
C ALA A 47 -16.91 -3.18 -6.36
N VAL A 48 -17.93 -4.00 -6.07
CA VAL A 48 -19.26 -3.92 -6.66
C VAL A 48 -20.32 -3.93 -5.56
N GLU A 49 -21.36 -3.11 -5.69
CA GLU A 49 -22.55 -3.24 -4.84
C GLU A 49 -23.31 -4.51 -5.18
N ALA A 50 -23.75 -5.24 -4.15
CA ALA A 50 -24.52 -6.45 -4.32
C ALA A 50 -25.76 -6.45 -3.40
N LYS A 51 -26.86 -6.93 -3.90
CA LYS A 51 -28.13 -7.01 -3.12
C LYS A 51 -28.63 -8.42 -3.06
N ILE A 52 -28.95 -8.86 -1.83
CA ILE A 52 -29.65 -10.12 -1.59
C ILE A 52 -31.06 -9.76 -1.18
N TRP A 53 -32.03 -10.01 -2.04
CA TRP A 53 -33.41 -9.71 -1.79
C TRP A 53 -34.14 -10.85 -1.02
N SER A 54 -35.25 -10.52 -0.35
CA SER A 54 -36.14 -11.51 0.22
C SER A 54 -36.74 -12.41 -0.89
N PRO A 55 -36.89 -13.74 -0.67
CA PRO A 55 -36.72 -14.47 0.61
C PRO A 55 -35.25 -14.90 0.90
N LEU A 56 -34.35 -14.87 -0.05
CA LEU A 56 -32.97 -15.36 0.13
C LEU A 56 -32.23 -14.63 1.27
N SER A 57 -32.47 -13.33 1.46
CA SER A 57 -31.88 -12.54 2.54
C SER A 57 -32.16 -13.10 3.94
N GLN A 58 -33.29 -13.75 4.14
CA GLN A 58 -33.71 -14.32 5.42
C GLN A 58 -32.94 -15.60 5.77
N SER A 59 -32.23 -16.19 4.83
CA SER A 59 -31.39 -17.37 5.07
C SER A 59 -30.10 -17.05 5.80
N PHE A 60 -29.74 -15.76 5.94
CA PHE A 60 -28.50 -15.32 6.57
C PHE A 60 -28.83 -14.55 7.86
N GLN A 61 -28.36 -15.08 9.01
CA GLN A 61 -28.53 -14.42 10.31
C GLN A 61 -27.57 -13.22 10.46
N SER A 62 -26.33 -13.36 9.99
CA SER A 62 -25.37 -12.27 9.90
C SER A 62 -24.49 -12.43 8.66
N LEU A 63 -24.16 -11.30 8.04
CA LEU A 63 -23.11 -11.16 7.04
C LEU A 63 -22.26 -10.00 7.48
N GLU A 64 -20.94 -10.18 7.51
CA GLU A 64 -19.99 -9.22 8.08
C GLU A 64 -18.83 -8.95 7.12
N ALA A 65 -18.24 -7.76 7.23
CA ALA A 65 -17.00 -7.45 6.50
C ALA A 65 -15.88 -8.43 6.89
N GLY A 66 -15.10 -8.84 5.92
CA GLY A 66 -14.04 -9.84 6.09
C GLY A 66 -14.45 -11.28 5.78
N MET A 67 -15.76 -11.57 5.60
CA MET A 67 -16.20 -12.90 5.19
C MET A 67 -15.94 -13.15 3.71
N PHE A 68 -15.46 -14.36 3.39
CA PHE A 68 -15.38 -14.86 2.01
C PHE A 68 -16.68 -15.55 1.62
N VAL A 69 -17.16 -15.22 0.44
CA VAL A 69 -18.41 -15.79 -0.08
C VAL A 69 -18.25 -16.20 -1.53
N VAL A 70 -18.81 -17.36 -1.89
CA VAL A 70 -19.14 -17.64 -3.28
C VAL A 70 -20.48 -16.99 -3.54
N ALA A 71 -20.53 -15.96 -4.36
CA ALA A 71 -21.75 -15.28 -4.73
C ALA A 71 -21.99 -15.37 -6.24
N GLY A 72 -23.25 -15.49 -6.63
CA GLY A 72 -23.64 -15.50 -8.04
C GLY A 72 -25.01 -14.89 -8.25
N GLY A 73 -25.19 -14.31 -9.43
CA GLY A 73 -26.43 -13.65 -9.80
C GLY A 73 -26.32 -12.84 -11.09
N LEU A 74 -27.29 -11.97 -11.31
CA LEU A 74 -27.36 -11.12 -12.49
C LEU A 74 -26.65 -9.79 -12.23
N VAL A 75 -25.74 -9.42 -13.13
CA VAL A 75 -25.11 -8.09 -13.12
C VAL A 75 -26.05 -7.11 -13.79
N GLY A 76 -26.49 -6.12 -13.06
CA GLY A 76 -27.30 -5.01 -13.55
C GLY A 76 -26.54 -3.68 -13.44
N ALA A 77 -27.20 -2.58 -13.79
CA ALA A 77 -26.70 -1.23 -13.59
C ALA A 77 -27.64 -0.42 -12.70
N TYR A 78 -27.09 0.28 -11.71
CA TYR A 78 -27.82 1.25 -10.92
C TYR A 78 -27.05 2.57 -10.89
N ARG A 79 -27.66 3.64 -11.43
CA ARG A 79 -27.04 4.95 -11.59
C ARG A 79 -25.69 4.85 -12.33
N ASP A 80 -25.69 4.14 -13.46
CA ASP A 80 -24.54 3.89 -14.34
C ASP A 80 -23.35 3.12 -13.68
N LYS A 81 -23.58 2.53 -12.49
CA LYS A 81 -22.60 1.66 -11.83
C LYS A 81 -23.08 0.21 -11.85
N PRO A 82 -22.17 -0.75 -12.03
CA PRO A 82 -22.53 -2.15 -11.95
C PRO A 82 -23.05 -2.51 -10.56
N GLN A 83 -24.07 -3.35 -10.51
CA GLN A 83 -24.66 -3.86 -9.28
C GLN A 83 -25.02 -5.33 -9.48
N LEU A 84 -24.61 -6.21 -8.55
CA LEU A 84 -24.93 -7.63 -8.58
C LEU A 84 -26.24 -7.89 -7.81
N THR A 85 -27.26 -8.40 -8.51
CA THR A 85 -28.43 -8.98 -7.84
C THR A 85 -28.11 -10.43 -7.51
N VAL A 86 -27.86 -10.71 -6.22
CA VAL A 86 -27.43 -12.02 -5.75
C VAL A 86 -28.59 -13.00 -5.72
N GLU A 87 -28.44 -14.10 -6.42
CA GLU A 87 -29.39 -15.22 -6.45
C GLU A 87 -28.91 -16.42 -5.64
N PHE A 88 -27.60 -16.42 -5.34
CA PHE A 88 -26.94 -17.49 -4.62
C PHE A 88 -25.77 -16.91 -3.81
N LEU A 89 -25.62 -17.31 -2.54
CA LEU A 89 -24.48 -16.96 -1.70
C LEU A 89 -24.17 -18.09 -0.73
N ASN A 90 -22.90 -18.48 -0.66
CA ASN A 90 -22.38 -19.40 0.36
C ASN A 90 -21.15 -18.77 1.02
N ILE A 91 -21.13 -18.77 2.35
CA ILE A 91 -19.96 -18.40 3.14
C ILE A 91 -18.94 -19.54 3.04
N ILE A 92 -17.68 -19.21 2.83
CA ILE A 92 -16.57 -20.17 2.73
C ILE A 92 -15.44 -19.78 3.67
N ASP A 93 -14.71 -20.79 4.13
CA ASP A 93 -13.45 -20.59 4.86
C ASP A 93 -12.31 -20.51 3.82
N PRO A 94 -11.54 -19.40 3.80
CA PRO A 94 -10.48 -19.20 2.82
C PRO A 94 -9.34 -20.21 2.94
N GLU A 95 -9.00 -20.66 4.17
CA GLU A 95 -7.94 -21.65 4.39
C GLU A 95 -8.35 -23.03 3.86
N VAL A 96 -9.57 -23.45 4.18
CA VAL A 96 -10.13 -24.72 3.71
C VAL A 96 -10.30 -24.74 2.19
N ALA A 97 -10.67 -23.60 1.61
CA ALA A 97 -10.84 -23.44 0.17
C ALA A 97 -9.50 -23.29 -0.58
N GLY A 98 -8.39 -23.07 0.12
CA GLY A 98 -7.05 -22.85 -0.47
C GLY A 98 -7.00 -21.60 -1.36
N LEU A 99 -7.67 -20.51 -0.91
CA LEU A 99 -7.72 -19.25 -1.64
C LEU A 99 -6.41 -18.49 -1.50
N ASP A 100 -5.98 -17.85 -2.58
CA ASP A 100 -4.96 -16.82 -2.51
C ASP A 100 -5.62 -15.49 -2.08
N ILE A 101 -5.29 -15.03 -0.88
CA ILE A 101 -5.85 -13.80 -0.30
C ILE A 101 -5.51 -12.57 -1.16
N THR A 102 -4.41 -12.60 -1.90
CA THR A 102 -4.00 -11.50 -2.79
C THR A 102 -4.99 -11.26 -3.94
N ASP A 103 -5.81 -12.26 -4.29
CA ASP A 103 -6.88 -12.09 -5.28
C ASP A 103 -8.06 -11.23 -4.78
N PHE A 104 -8.14 -10.97 -3.48
CA PHE A 104 -9.29 -10.30 -2.87
C PHE A 104 -8.97 -8.95 -2.22
N LEU A 105 -7.70 -8.66 -2.02
CA LEU A 105 -7.23 -7.40 -1.44
C LEU A 105 -6.69 -6.49 -2.54
N PRO A 106 -6.96 -5.19 -2.47
CA PRO A 106 -6.21 -4.25 -3.29
C PRO A 106 -4.72 -4.52 -3.12
N SER A 107 -4.01 -4.62 -4.22
CA SER A 107 -2.56 -4.83 -4.23
C SER A 107 -1.87 -3.76 -5.06
N SER A 108 -0.57 -3.57 -4.83
CA SER A 108 0.26 -2.73 -5.69
C SER A 108 0.19 -3.19 -7.14
N VAL A 109 0.34 -2.26 -8.08
CA VAL A 109 0.36 -2.57 -9.52
C VAL A 109 1.57 -3.43 -9.85
N GLU A 110 2.71 -3.12 -9.25
CA GLU A 110 3.94 -3.91 -9.34
C GLU A 110 3.91 -5.02 -8.30
N LYS A 111 4.39 -6.21 -8.66
CA LYS A 111 4.43 -7.34 -7.74
C LYS A 111 5.41 -7.07 -6.60
N PRO A 112 5.06 -7.43 -5.34
CA PRO A 112 5.95 -7.24 -4.21
C PRO A 112 7.33 -7.89 -4.38
N GLU A 113 7.41 -9.04 -5.06
CA GLU A 113 8.67 -9.73 -5.35
C GLU A 113 9.55 -8.94 -6.30
N ASP A 114 8.97 -8.31 -7.34
CA ASP A 114 9.69 -7.46 -8.29
C ASP A 114 10.21 -6.19 -7.57
N MET A 115 9.39 -5.59 -6.70
CA MET A 115 9.78 -4.45 -5.86
C MET A 115 10.92 -4.78 -4.89
N MET A 116 10.95 -5.99 -4.32
CA MET A 116 12.06 -6.44 -3.49
C MET A 116 13.35 -6.60 -4.29
N GLN A 117 13.28 -7.05 -5.55
CA GLN A 117 14.44 -7.09 -6.46
C GLN A 117 14.93 -5.69 -6.81
N ASP A 118 14.02 -4.75 -7.08
CA ASP A 118 14.35 -3.35 -7.30
C ASP A 118 15.10 -2.75 -6.11
N LEU A 119 14.67 -3.07 -4.90
CA LEU A 119 15.32 -2.61 -3.68
C LEU A 119 16.74 -3.16 -3.54
N ASP A 120 16.96 -4.47 -3.83
CA ASP A 120 18.32 -5.06 -3.84
C ASP A 120 19.19 -4.44 -4.95
N TYR A 121 18.60 -4.11 -6.11
CA TYR A 121 19.29 -3.41 -7.19
C TYR A 121 19.75 -2.01 -6.75
N LEU A 122 18.87 -1.22 -6.13
CA LEU A 122 19.23 0.12 -5.61
C LEU A 122 20.33 0.04 -4.55
N ILE A 123 20.28 -0.97 -3.66
CA ILE A 123 21.37 -1.23 -2.71
C ILE A 123 22.68 -1.59 -3.44
N ALA A 124 22.61 -2.40 -4.49
CA ALA A 124 23.78 -2.80 -5.25
C ALA A 124 24.44 -1.61 -5.94
N GLU A 125 23.65 -0.74 -6.53
CA GLU A 125 24.07 0.42 -7.32
C GLU A 125 24.59 1.56 -6.44
N HIS A 126 23.81 1.98 -5.44
CA HIS A 126 24.08 3.21 -4.69
C HIS A 126 24.84 3.00 -3.39
N MET A 127 24.87 1.80 -2.83
CA MET A 127 25.53 1.55 -1.55
C MET A 127 26.96 1.05 -1.73
N VAL A 128 27.92 1.97 -1.69
CA VAL A 128 29.36 1.66 -1.83
C VAL A 128 30.01 1.28 -0.49
N HIS A 129 29.48 1.74 0.63
CA HIS A 129 29.99 1.40 1.96
C HIS A 129 29.64 -0.05 2.32
N ILE A 130 30.62 -0.92 2.31
CA ILE A 130 30.44 -2.37 2.47
C ILE A 130 29.71 -2.76 3.78
N PRO A 131 30.01 -2.18 4.95
CA PRO A 131 29.27 -2.49 6.18
C PRO A 131 27.78 -2.18 6.07
N TRP A 132 27.38 -1.03 5.48
CA TRP A 132 25.97 -0.72 5.23
C TRP A 132 25.32 -1.70 4.26
N LYS A 133 25.99 -2.01 3.14
CA LYS A 133 25.49 -3.00 2.16
C LYS A 133 25.22 -4.36 2.80
N LYS A 134 26.16 -4.85 3.61
CA LYS A 134 26.00 -6.11 4.35
C LYS A 134 24.85 -6.05 5.36
N PHE A 135 24.73 -4.94 6.07
CA PHE A 135 23.65 -4.74 7.05
C PHE A 135 22.28 -4.77 6.36
N CYS A 136 22.04 -3.92 5.36
CA CYS A 136 20.76 -3.84 4.66
C CYS A 136 20.36 -5.18 4.04
N ARG A 137 21.28 -5.86 3.33
CA ARG A 137 21.00 -7.17 2.75
C ARG A 137 20.73 -8.25 3.79
N ARG A 138 21.38 -8.20 4.96
CA ARG A 138 21.12 -9.15 6.04
C ARG A 138 19.72 -8.97 6.61
N VAL A 139 19.25 -7.73 6.79
CA VAL A 139 17.90 -7.44 7.26
C VAL A 139 16.86 -7.90 6.24
N LEU A 140 17.00 -7.51 4.96
CA LEU A 140 16.04 -7.85 3.90
C LEU A 140 15.99 -9.34 3.56
N LYS A 141 17.05 -10.11 3.86
CA LYS A 141 17.11 -11.58 3.67
C LYS A 141 16.63 -12.38 4.87
N ASP A 142 16.30 -11.73 5.98
CA ASP A 142 15.66 -12.43 7.11
C ASP A 142 14.27 -12.90 6.68
N GLU A 143 13.98 -14.19 6.87
CA GLU A 143 12.75 -14.82 6.38
C GLU A 143 11.48 -14.16 6.93
N THR A 144 11.51 -13.76 8.20
CA THR A 144 10.37 -13.11 8.86
C THR A 144 10.15 -11.71 8.29
N ILE A 145 11.22 -10.91 8.16
CA ILE A 145 11.14 -9.56 7.61
C ILE A 145 10.73 -9.61 6.14
N HIS A 146 11.34 -10.50 5.37
CA HIS A 146 11.05 -10.66 3.94
C HIS A 146 9.57 -10.99 3.70
N SER A 147 9.06 -12.03 4.36
CA SER A 147 7.66 -12.46 4.21
C SER A 147 6.67 -11.38 4.63
N LYS A 148 6.95 -10.65 5.72
CA LYS A 148 6.11 -9.55 6.17
C LYS A 148 6.11 -8.38 5.19
N LEU A 149 7.26 -7.99 4.65
CA LEU A 149 7.36 -6.89 3.69
C LEU A 149 6.57 -7.17 2.41
N LEU A 150 6.55 -8.40 1.91
CA LEU A 150 5.79 -8.77 0.71
C LEU A 150 4.28 -8.53 0.86
N THR A 151 3.75 -8.64 2.08
CA THR A 151 2.31 -8.52 2.35
C THR A 151 1.91 -7.25 3.08
N ALA A 152 2.87 -6.51 3.61
CA ALA A 152 2.61 -5.33 4.44
C ALA A 152 1.92 -4.21 3.64
N THR A 153 0.96 -3.56 4.30
CA THR A 153 0.32 -2.34 3.83
C THR A 153 1.07 -1.12 4.36
N GLY A 154 1.08 -0.04 3.59
CA GLY A 154 1.73 1.21 3.99
C GLY A 154 0.94 2.02 5.02
N ALA A 155 -0.38 1.82 5.10
CA ALA A 155 -1.28 2.49 6.03
C ALA A 155 -2.55 1.69 6.28
N LYS A 156 -3.33 2.05 7.31
CA LYS A 156 -4.63 1.42 7.58
C LYS A 156 -5.69 1.73 6.51
N THR A 157 -5.83 2.99 6.11
CA THR A 157 -6.99 3.45 5.32
C THR A 157 -6.70 4.48 4.23
N VAL A 158 -5.53 5.10 4.18
CA VAL A 158 -5.28 6.25 3.29
C VAL A 158 -4.35 5.87 2.14
N HIS A 159 -3.15 6.38 2.10
CA HIS A 159 -2.16 6.09 1.05
C HIS A 159 -1.54 4.71 1.27
N HIS A 160 -1.26 4.00 0.17
CA HIS A 160 -0.63 2.66 0.21
C HIS A 160 -1.33 1.61 1.10
N ALA A 161 -2.66 1.76 1.35
CA ALA A 161 -3.44 0.83 2.19
C ALA A 161 -3.83 -0.44 1.43
N TYR A 162 -2.87 -1.11 0.81
CA TYR A 162 -3.01 -2.34 0.02
C TYR A 162 -1.77 -3.22 0.16
N VAL A 163 -1.90 -4.48 -0.22
CA VAL A 163 -0.79 -5.46 -0.18
C VAL A 163 0.38 -4.97 -1.04
N GLY A 164 1.58 -5.00 -0.49
CA GLY A 164 2.77 -4.44 -1.12
C GLY A 164 2.90 -2.92 -1.04
N GLY A 165 1.90 -2.22 -0.45
CA GLY A 165 1.90 -0.76 -0.35
C GLY A 165 3.07 -0.21 0.48
N LEU A 166 3.54 -0.95 1.50
CA LEU A 166 4.72 -0.57 2.25
C LEU A 166 5.99 -0.60 1.40
N LEU A 167 6.15 -1.62 0.55
CA LEU A 167 7.30 -1.71 -0.37
C LEU A 167 7.26 -0.61 -1.44
N GLU A 168 6.08 -0.35 -2.01
CA GLU A 168 5.90 0.70 -3.01
C GLU A 168 6.28 2.07 -2.45
N HIS A 169 5.78 2.40 -1.25
CA HIS A 169 6.16 3.60 -0.51
C HIS A 169 7.66 3.65 -0.25
N THR A 170 8.23 2.56 0.28
CA THR A 170 9.68 2.48 0.57
C THR A 170 10.52 2.75 -0.67
N LEU A 171 10.19 2.15 -1.82
CA LEU A 171 10.89 2.39 -3.08
C LEU A 171 10.77 3.84 -3.55
N ALA A 172 9.58 4.43 -3.46
CA ALA A 172 9.36 5.82 -3.84
C ALA A 172 10.20 6.76 -2.97
N VAL A 173 10.21 6.56 -1.64
CA VAL A 173 11.02 7.34 -0.69
C VAL A 173 12.52 7.15 -0.96
N VAL A 174 12.98 5.93 -1.23
CA VAL A 174 14.38 5.67 -1.59
C VAL A 174 14.78 6.45 -2.86
N ARG A 175 13.98 6.37 -3.93
CA ARG A 175 14.24 7.08 -5.18
C ARG A 175 14.26 8.59 -5.00
N LEU A 176 13.33 9.15 -4.22
CA LEU A 176 13.29 10.58 -3.87
C LEU A 176 14.52 10.98 -3.06
N CYS A 177 14.87 10.25 -2.02
CA CYS A 177 16.06 10.51 -1.21
C CYS A 177 17.34 10.52 -2.06
N MET A 178 17.51 9.55 -2.97
CA MET A 178 18.71 9.50 -3.83
C MET A 178 18.75 10.70 -4.78
N SER A 179 17.63 11.09 -5.38
CA SER A 179 17.54 12.28 -6.24
C SER A 179 17.84 13.58 -5.49
N ILE A 180 17.43 13.68 -4.22
CA ILE A 180 17.78 14.84 -3.39
C ILE A 180 19.28 14.82 -3.06
N CYS A 181 19.83 13.67 -2.67
CA CYS A 181 21.27 13.53 -2.36
C CYS A 181 22.17 13.88 -3.55
N ASP A 182 21.71 13.70 -4.79
CA ASP A 182 22.48 14.11 -5.98
C ASP A 182 22.69 15.62 -6.06
N ASN A 183 21.83 16.43 -5.42
CA ASN A 183 21.95 17.89 -5.34
C ASN A 183 22.72 18.36 -4.11
N TYR A 184 22.99 17.51 -3.13
CA TYR A 184 23.67 17.84 -1.87
C TYR A 184 24.80 16.84 -1.58
N PRO A 185 25.98 16.99 -2.21
CA PRO A 185 27.09 16.02 -2.12
C PRO A 185 27.73 15.94 -0.71
N GLU A 186 27.42 16.90 0.17
CA GLU A 186 27.94 16.94 1.54
C GLU A 186 27.23 15.95 2.48
N VAL A 187 26.07 15.41 2.08
CA VAL A 187 25.31 14.49 2.93
C VAL A 187 25.83 13.07 2.82
N ASP A 188 25.75 12.31 3.89
CA ASP A 188 26.02 10.87 3.86
C ASP A 188 24.85 10.10 3.23
N ARG A 189 24.89 9.99 1.88
CA ARG A 189 23.86 9.26 1.13
C ARG A 189 23.73 7.79 1.53
N GLN A 190 24.76 7.19 2.18
CA GLN A 190 24.74 5.78 2.57
C GLN A 190 23.78 5.56 3.76
N VAL A 191 23.84 6.45 4.76
CA VAL A 191 22.92 6.39 5.90
C VAL A 191 21.52 6.82 5.49
N VAL A 192 21.38 7.80 4.57
CA VAL A 192 20.07 8.18 4.00
C VAL A 192 19.41 6.99 3.32
N LEU A 193 20.14 6.27 2.46
CA LEU A 193 19.64 5.09 1.78
C LEU A 193 19.21 3.99 2.76
N ALA A 194 20.07 3.69 3.76
CA ALA A 194 19.73 2.70 4.78
C ALA A 194 18.48 3.12 5.58
N ALA A 195 18.37 4.40 5.92
CA ALA A 195 17.23 4.93 6.66
C ALA A 195 15.95 4.93 5.81
N ALA A 196 16.02 5.31 4.54
CA ALA A 196 14.89 5.27 3.61
C ALA A 196 14.32 3.86 3.42
N ILE A 197 15.19 2.83 3.41
CA ILE A 197 14.76 1.43 3.33
C ILE A 197 14.01 0.99 4.58
N PHE A 198 14.38 1.47 5.77
CA PHE A 198 13.89 0.92 7.03
C PHE A 198 13.07 1.88 7.88
N HIS A 199 12.81 3.13 7.45
CA HIS A 199 12.11 4.12 8.28
C HIS A 199 10.75 3.63 8.75
N ASP A 200 10.03 2.97 7.88
CA ASP A 200 8.68 2.47 8.08
C ASP A 200 8.58 0.94 8.30
N LEU A 201 9.71 0.25 8.45
CA LEU A 201 9.76 -1.21 8.62
C LEU A 201 8.79 -1.71 9.70
N GLY A 202 8.63 -0.97 10.78
CA GLY A 202 7.76 -1.34 11.90
C GLY A 202 6.28 -1.43 11.53
N LYS A 203 5.81 -0.81 10.43
CA LYS A 203 4.43 -0.94 9.95
C LYS A 203 4.04 -2.39 9.63
N ALA A 204 5.01 -3.23 9.25
CA ALA A 204 4.80 -4.64 9.02
C ALA A 204 4.46 -5.45 10.31
N TRP A 205 4.56 -4.83 11.48
CA TRP A 205 4.10 -5.34 12.79
C TRP A 205 3.02 -4.48 13.41
N GLU A 206 3.03 -3.18 13.15
CA GLU A 206 2.02 -2.23 13.64
C GLU A 206 0.63 -2.59 13.11
N LEU A 207 0.54 -3.02 11.84
CA LEU A 207 -0.70 -3.39 11.19
C LEU A 207 -0.83 -4.91 11.10
N SER A 208 -2.06 -5.40 11.31
CA SER A 208 -2.33 -6.85 11.24
C SER A 208 -2.18 -7.40 9.82
N GLY A 209 -2.27 -6.51 8.81
CA GLY A 209 -2.35 -6.93 7.42
C GLY A 209 -3.66 -7.70 7.13
N GLY A 210 -3.71 -8.33 5.97
CA GLY A 210 -4.86 -9.15 5.57
C GLY A 210 -6.16 -8.36 5.43
N LEU A 211 -7.27 -9.02 5.73
CA LEU A 211 -8.62 -8.54 5.42
C LEU A 211 -9.07 -7.33 6.22
N THR A 212 -8.70 -7.25 7.48
CA THR A 212 -9.15 -6.17 8.37
C THR A 212 -8.18 -5.01 8.38
N ASN A 213 -6.89 -5.26 8.09
CA ASN A 213 -5.81 -4.27 8.11
C ASN A 213 -5.95 -3.27 9.28
N ASP A 214 -6.11 -3.81 10.51
CA ASP A 214 -6.24 -2.99 11.73
C ASP A 214 -4.91 -2.92 12.48
N TYR A 215 -4.83 -2.02 13.43
CA TYR A 215 -3.69 -1.95 14.34
C TYR A 215 -3.66 -3.18 15.24
N THR A 216 -2.48 -3.77 15.41
CA THR A 216 -2.21 -4.74 16.47
C THR A 216 -2.18 -4.04 17.83
N ASP A 217 -2.26 -4.80 18.93
CA ASP A 217 -2.10 -4.23 20.28
C ASP A 217 -0.73 -3.58 20.44
N GLU A 218 0.31 -4.22 19.93
CA GLU A 218 1.67 -3.68 19.91
C GLU A 218 1.76 -2.40 19.07
N GLY A 219 1.12 -2.37 17.90
CA GLY A 219 1.02 -1.18 17.05
C GLY A 219 0.34 0.00 17.74
N ARG A 220 -0.74 -0.25 18.47
CA ARG A 220 -1.47 0.80 19.21
C ARG A 220 -0.70 1.35 20.42
N LEU A 221 0.08 0.50 21.08
CA LEU A 221 0.80 0.87 22.30
C LEU A 221 2.17 1.49 22.01
N LEU A 222 2.89 1.02 21.01
CA LEU A 222 4.27 1.40 20.72
C LEU A 222 4.43 2.24 19.46
N GLY A 223 3.64 1.94 18.41
CA GLY A 223 3.75 2.57 17.10
C GLY A 223 4.94 2.07 16.27
N HIS A 224 4.81 2.16 14.93
CA HIS A 224 5.79 1.58 13.99
C HIS A 224 7.21 2.13 14.14
N ILE A 225 7.39 3.39 14.54
CA ILE A 225 8.73 3.97 14.70
C ILE A 225 9.53 3.22 15.76
N HIS A 226 8.91 2.96 16.92
CA HIS A 226 9.55 2.22 18.00
C HIS A 226 9.76 0.76 17.62
N ILE A 227 8.74 0.10 17.14
CA ILE A 227 8.79 -1.29 16.67
C ILE A 227 9.90 -1.47 15.61
N GLY A 228 9.99 -0.54 14.64
CA GLY A 228 11.02 -0.60 13.60
C GLY A 228 12.45 -0.56 14.16
N VAL A 229 12.70 0.31 15.17
CA VAL A 229 13.99 0.35 15.84
C VAL A 229 14.26 -0.95 16.62
N GLU A 230 13.28 -1.51 17.29
CA GLU A 230 13.41 -2.78 18.02
C GLU A 230 13.70 -3.95 17.08
N VAL A 231 13.00 -4.05 15.96
CA VAL A 231 13.23 -5.08 14.92
C VAL A 231 14.64 -4.99 14.35
N LEU A 232 15.18 -3.79 14.16
CA LEU A 232 16.54 -3.60 13.64
C LEU A 232 17.64 -3.83 14.68
N GLU A 233 17.35 -3.70 15.97
CA GLU A 233 18.37 -3.76 17.04
C GLU A 233 19.23 -5.01 17.02
N PRO A 234 18.69 -6.25 16.90
CA PRO A 234 19.51 -7.47 16.83
C PRO A 234 20.48 -7.50 15.64
N PHE A 235 20.08 -6.90 14.51
CA PHE A 235 20.93 -6.79 13.31
C PHE A 235 22.03 -5.76 13.49
N LEU A 236 21.71 -4.62 14.12
CA LEU A 236 22.70 -3.59 14.46
C LEU A 236 23.74 -4.09 15.45
N GLN A 237 23.35 -4.89 16.44
CA GLN A 237 24.28 -5.53 17.38
C GLN A 237 25.23 -6.52 16.68
N LYS A 238 24.73 -7.27 15.70
CA LYS A 238 25.54 -8.21 14.91
C LYS A 238 26.44 -7.54 13.88
N ALA A 239 26.17 -6.31 13.48
CA ALA A 239 26.97 -5.55 12.51
C ALA A 239 28.18 -4.90 13.20
N LYS A 240 29.16 -5.72 13.58
CA LYS A 240 30.37 -5.25 14.32
C LYS A 240 31.30 -4.38 13.48
N ASP A 241 31.25 -4.52 12.19
CA ASP A 241 32.02 -3.74 11.19
C ASP A 241 31.38 -2.36 10.89
N LEU A 242 30.20 -2.07 11.44
CA LEU A 242 29.54 -0.77 11.30
C LEU A 242 29.84 0.12 12.53
N ASP A 243 30.35 1.32 12.27
CA ASP A 243 30.71 2.28 13.33
C ASP A 243 29.50 2.59 14.25
N PRO A 244 29.68 2.60 15.59
CA PRO A 244 28.61 2.93 16.51
C PRO A 244 27.94 4.29 16.27
N LYS A 245 28.67 5.29 15.79
CA LYS A 245 28.12 6.62 15.44
C LYS A 245 27.20 6.54 14.24
N LEU A 246 27.52 5.71 13.24
CA LEU A 246 26.66 5.47 12.09
C LEU A 246 25.38 4.74 12.50
N LYS A 247 25.45 3.76 13.40
CA LYS A 247 24.27 3.09 13.97
C LYS A 247 23.37 4.07 14.73
N LEU A 248 23.97 4.97 15.53
CA LEU A 248 23.24 6.02 16.24
C LEU A 248 22.56 6.97 15.25
N HIS A 249 23.27 7.34 14.17
CA HIS A 249 22.74 8.22 13.13
C HIS A 249 21.55 7.58 12.42
N LEU A 250 21.63 6.30 12.01
CA LEU A 250 20.50 5.56 11.44
C LEU A 250 19.28 5.61 12.37
N LYS A 251 19.46 5.28 13.65
CA LYS A 251 18.37 5.33 14.64
C LYS A 251 17.77 6.74 14.75
N HIS A 252 18.60 7.79 14.70
CA HIS A 252 18.11 9.17 14.71
C HIS A 252 17.23 9.46 13.49
N LEU A 253 17.63 9.06 12.29
CA LEU A 253 16.83 9.25 11.08
C LEU A 253 15.46 8.57 11.21
N ILE A 254 15.44 7.31 11.66
CA ILE A 254 14.19 6.55 11.86
C ILE A 254 13.32 7.22 12.93
N LEU A 255 13.89 7.62 14.09
CA LEU A 255 13.14 8.26 15.18
C LEU A 255 12.61 9.65 14.84
N SER A 256 13.09 10.28 13.78
CA SER A 256 12.75 11.66 13.44
C SER A 256 12.07 11.83 12.06
N HIS A 257 11.79 10.73 11.33
CA HIS A 257 11.31 10.86 9.94
C HIS A 257 9.94 11.54 9.82
N HIS A 258 9.05 11.45 10.82
CA HIS A 258 7.81 12.21 10.85
C HIS A 258 8.01 13.73 11.02
N GLY A 259 9.21 14.20 11.40
CA GLY A 259 9.60 15.61 11.45
C GLY A 259 9.19 16.34 12.70
N GLU A 260 7.91 16.40 13.01
CA GLU A 260 7.36 17.19 14.14
C GLU A 260 6.71 16.29 15.19
N TYR A 261 6.67 16.77 16.42
CA TYR A 261 6.05 16.03 17.55
C TYR A 261 4.55 15.83 17.34
N GLU A 262 3.88 16.80 16.71
CA GLU A 262 2.47 16.76 16.37
C GLU A 262 2.13 15.63 15.39
N TYR A 263 3.12 15.18 14.61
CA TYR A 263 2.99 14.04 13.68
C TYR A 263 3.45 12.71 14.32
N GLY A 264 3.72 12.70 15.62
CA GLY A 264 4.11 11.50 16.35
C GLY A 264 5.62 11.17 16.28
N ALA A 265 6.46 12.08 15.79
CA ALA A 265 7.91 11.86 15.83
C ALA A 265 8.43 11.84 17.26
N PRO A 266 9.12 10.78 17.71
CA PRO A 266 9.78 10.80 19.04
C PRO A 266 10.88 11.85 19.16
N LYS A 267 11.48 12.24 18.05
CA LYS A 267 12.52 13.29 17.94
C LYS A 267 12.32 14.09 16.67
N ARG A 268 12.71 15.38 16.70
CA ARG A 268 12.76 16.21 15.49
C ARG A 268 14.08 16.00 14.75
N PRO A 269 14.12 16.13 13.40
CA PRO A 269 15.33 16.05 12.60
C PRO A 269 16.41 17.01 13.07
N LYS A 270 17.66 16.53 13.19
CA LYS A 270 18.81 17.32 13.65
C LYS A 270 20.03 17.22 12.71
N THR A 271 19.91 16.43 11.63
CA THR A 271 20.99 16.31 10.63
C THR A 271 20.39 16.54 9.25
N PRO A 272 21.19 16.99 8.26
CA PRO A 272 20.71 17.17 6.89
C PRO A 272 20.04 15.92 6.33
N GLU A 273 20.60 14.75 6.63
CA GLU A 273 20.09 13.45 6.18
C GLU A 273 18.70 13.17 6.75
N ALA A 274 18.46 13.54 8.02
CA ALA A 274 17.16 13.37 8.65
C ALA A 274 16.08 14.29 8.04
N PHE A 275 16.46 15.52 7.63
CA PHE A 275 15.57 16.43 6.90
C PHE A 275 15.26 15.88 5.51
N ILE A 276 16.25 15.32 4.79
CA ILE A 276 16.03 14.71 3.47
C ILE A 276 15.01 13.58 3.59
N LEU A 277 15.20 12.66 4.53
CA LEU A 277 14.28 11.54 4.73
C LEU A 277 12.86 12.05 5.05
N HIS A 278 12.73 12.98 6.01
CA HIS A 278 11.44 13.55 6.39
C HIS A 278 10.69 14.16 5.21
N PHE A 279 11.37 14.99 4.40
CA PHE A 279 10.71 15.61 3.26
C PHE A 279 10.39 14.63 2.14
N ALA A 280 11.25 13.65 1.87
CA ALA A 280 11.00 12.62 0.86
C ALA A 280 9.77 11.77 1.22
N ASP A 281 9.68 11.30 2.46
CA ASP A 281 8.54 10.58 3.02
C ASP A 281 7.24 11.41 2.92
N ASN A 282 7.29 12.65 3.38
CA ASN A 282 6.14 13.56 3.34
C ASN A 282 5.67 13.87 1.92
N ILE A 283 6.59 13.99 0.95
CA ILE A 283 6.26 14.20 -0.48
C ILE A 283 5.51 12.97 -1.00
N ASP A 284 6.05 11.77 -0.81
CA ASP A 284 5.42 10.55 -1.33
C ASP A 284 4.03 10.34 -0.74
N ALA A 285 3.89 10.41 0.58
CA ALA A 285 2.61 10.25 1.27
C ALA A 285 1.55 11.26 0.78
N LYS A 286 1.92 12.54 0.58
CA LYS A 286 1.02 13.57 0.07
C LYS A 286 0.68 13.35 -1.40
N MET A 287 1.66 13.04 -2.25
CA MET A 287 1.42 12.86 -3.68
C MET A 287 0.53 11.64 -3.95
N ASN A 288 0.75 10.54 -3.23
CA ASN A 288 -0.11 9.36 -3.32
C ASN A 288 -1.56 9.69 -2.93
N THR A 289 -1.76 10.39 -1.80
CA THR A 289 -3.09 10.87 -1.37
C THR A 289 -3.73 11.79 -2.40
N ILE A 290 -2.98 12.76 -2.92
CA ILE A 290 -3.48 13.73 -3.91
C ILE A 290 -3.93 13.02 -5.18
N PHE A 291 -3.11 12.13 -5.73
CA PHE A 291 -3.46 11.41 -6.96
C PHE A 291 -4.65 10.46 -6.76
N ALA A 292 -4.77 9.79 -5.61
CA ALA A 292 -5.93 8.97 -5.29
C ALA A 292 -7.23 9.80 -5.26
N GLU A 293 -7.20 11.00 -4.66
CA GLU A 293 -8.38 11.88 -4.60
C GLU A 293 -8.71 12.52 -5.96
N LEU A 294 -7.70 12.91 -6.75
CA LEU A 294 -7.92 13.44 -8.09
C LEU A 294 -8.42 12.36 -9.07
N GLY A 295 -8.00 11.10 -8.89
CA GLY A 295 -8.50 9.96 -9.68
C GLY A 295 -10.01 9.73 -9.51
N LYS A 296 -10.58 10.04 -8.33
CA LYS A 296 -12.03 9.94 -8.09
C LYS A 296 -12.88 10.94 -8.91
N LEU A 297 -12.23 11.96 -9.50
CA LEU A 297 -12.88 12.93 -10.37
C LEU A 297 -13.02 12.47 -11.83
N GLU A 298 -12.54 11.28 -12.17
CA GLU A 298 -12.71 10.74 -13.53
C GLU A 298 -14.20 10.56 -13.86
N GLY A 299 -14.64 11.18 -14.97
CA GLY A 299 -16.04 11.21 -15.37
C GLY A 299 -16.92 12.21 -14.60
N SER A 300 -16.35 13.10 -13.77
CA SER A 300 -17.05 14.20 -13.10
C SER A 300 -17.01 15.48 -13.92
N ASP A 301 -18.08 16.28 -13.87
CA ASP A 301 -18.12 17.62 -14.47
C ASP A 301 -17.30 18.66 -13.68
N SER A 302 -16.84 18.33 -12.48
CA SER A 302 -16.06 19.21 -11.61
C SER A 302 -14.59 18.84 -11.62
N ASN A 303 -13.72 19.84 -11.75
CA ASN A 303 -12.28 19.71 -11.56
C ASN A 303 -11.84 19.87 -10.09
N TRP A 304 -12.77 20.11 -9.16
CA TRP A 304 -12.49 20.26 -7.75
C TRP A 304 -12.92 19.05 -6.94
N THR A 305 -12.05 18.57 -6.03
CA THR A 305 -12.42 17.54 -5.05
C THR A 305 -13.31 18.12 -3.96
N PRO A 306 -14.03 17.27 -3.20
CA PRO A 306 -14.50 17.65 -1.86
C PRO A 306 -13.33 18.09 -0.98
N TYR A 307 -13.63 18.78 0.15
CA TYR A 307 -12.62 19.21 1.12
C TYR A 307 -11.86 18.01 1.70
N GLN A 308 -10.54 18.02 1.54
CA GLN A 308 -9.65 16.98 2.03
C GLN A 308 -9.15 17.32 3.43
N ARG A 309 -9.68 16.64 4.45
CA ARG A 309 -9.38 16.93 5.86
C ARG A 309 -7.89 16.77 6.19
N PHE A 310 -7.23 15.72 5.66
CA PHE A 310 -5.80 15.47 5.90
C PHE A 310 -4.87 16.49 5.27
N LEU A 311 -5.32 17.16 4.20
CA LEU A 311 -4.56 18.20 3.51
C LEU A 311 -5.05 19.61 3.85
N GLU A 312 -6.17 19.71 4.60
CA GLU A 312 -6.83 20.97 5.01
C GLU A 312 -7.15 21.90 3.83
N ARG A 313 -7.53 21.33 2.67
CA ARG A 313 -7.82 22.08 1.43
C ARG A 313 -8.67 21.30 0.45
N TYR A 314 -9.18 22.05 -0.54
CA TYR A 314 -9.69 21.46 -1.78
C TYR A 314 -8.54 21.24 -2.75
N LEU A 315 -8.66 20.22 -3.62
CA LEU A 315 -7.69 19.96 -4.68
C LEU A 315 -8.32 20.26 -6.04
N TYR A 316 -7.51 20.79 -6.93
CA TYR A 316 -7.91 21.10 -8.31
C TYR A 316 -7.18 20.19 -9.29
N LYS A 317 -7.93 19.52 -10.17
CA LYS A 317 -7.38 18.72 -11.26
C LYS A 317 -7.06 19.64 -12.43
N ALA A 318 -5.80 20.07 -12.48
CA ALA A 318 -5.31 20.91 -13.58
C ALA A 318 -5.19 20.12 -14.89
N GLU A 319 -5.38 20.82 -16.01
CA GLU A 319 -5.07 20.27 -17.32
C GLU A 319 -3.57 20.03 -17.47
N LYS A 320 -3.22 18.94 -18.12
CA LYS A 320 -1.82 18.64 -18.43
C LYS A 320 -1.39 19.35 -19.71
N SER A 321 -0.14 19.78 -19.76
CA SER A 321 0.44 20.34 -20.99
C SER A 321 0.33 19.30 -22.12
N PRO A 322 0.03 19.72 -23.36
CA PRO A 322 0.13 18.86 -24.52
C PRO A 322 1.53 18.21 -24.58
N ASP A 323 1.60 16.98 -25.02
CA ASP A 323 2.86 16.21 -25.16
C ASP A 323 3.63 15.93 -23.84
N ASN A 324 2.97 16.01 -22.68
CA ASN A 324 3.56 15.58 -21.43
C ASN A 324 3.87 14.05 -21.50
N PRO A 325 5.15 13.62 -21.46
CA PRO A 325 5.53 12.22 -21.63
C PRO A 325 4.93 11.28 -20.55
N SER A 326 4.52 11.81 -19.41
CA SER A 326 3.87 11.04 -18.35
C SER A 326 2.47 10.50 -18.73
N SER A 327 1.84 11.02 -19.80
CA SER A 327 0.56 10.50 -20.30
C SER A 327 0.70 9.23 -21.15
N LYS A 328 1.93 8.81 -21.48
CA LYS A 328 2.25 7.64 -22.30
C LYS A 328 3.09 6.59 -21.57
N CYS A 329 3.26 6.73 -20.27
CA CYS A 329 3.90 5.67 -19.49
C CYS A 329 2.90 4.51 -19.26
N GLU A 330 2.48 3.88 -20.33
CA GLU A 330 2.24 2.45 -20.34
C GLU A 330 3.58 1.84 -19.99
N LEU A 331 3.67 1.14 -18.88
CA LEU A 331 4.81 0.33 -18.49
C LEU A 331 5.14 -0.66 -19.64
N LYS A 332 5.85 -0.17 -20.64
CA LYS A 332 6.63 -1.07 -21.49
C LYS A 332 7.70 -1.61 -20.56
N LYS A 333 7.63 -2.90 -20.23
CA LYS A 333 8.78 -3.69 -19.80
C LYS A 333 9.88 -3.38 -20.79
N SER A 334 10.80 -2.48 -20.43
CA SER A 334 11.90 -2.13 -21.29
C SER A 334 13.10 -2.98 -20.95
N GLU A 335 13.45 -3.82 -21.83
CA GLU A 335 14.84 -3.89 -22.27
C GLU A 335 15.24 -2.49 -22.74
N ALA A 336 15.74 -1.66 -21.86
CA ALA A 336 16.39 -0.40 -22.21
C ALA A 336 17.50 -0.12 -21.22
N GLN A 337 18.67 -0.59 -21.58
CA GLN A 337 19.94 0.04 -21.22
C GLN A 337 19.82 1.55 -21.45
N CYS A 338 19.68 2.31 -20.38
CA CYS A 338 19.88 3.75 -20.43
C CYS A 338 21.39 4.00 -20.40
N SER A 339 22.04 3.91 -21.55
CA SER A 339 23.39 4.41 -21.74
C SER A 339 23.30 5.92 -21.97
N LEU A 340 23.48 6.70 -20.93
CA LEU A 340 23.84 8.10 -21.08
C LEU A 340 25.33 8.16 -21.51
N PRO A 341 25.66 8.80 -22.64
CA PRO A 341 27.05 8.97 -23.02
C PRO A 341 27.71 9.99 -22.08
N LEU A 342 28.62 9.51 -21.22
CA LEU A 342 29.59 10.37 -20.56
C LEU A 342 30.49 10.95 -21.67
N LYS A 343 30.32 12.24 -21.96
CA LYS A 343 31.36 13.00 -22.67
C LYS A 343 32.39 13.42 -21.67
N ALA A 344 33.64 13.09 -22.04
CA ALA A 344 34.91 13.45 -21.38
C ALA A 344 35.08 14.95 -21.17
#